data_520303c006338abd6937649c9b8364ef
#
_entry.id   520303c006338abd6937649c9b8364ef
#
_cell.length_a   1.000
_cell.length_b   1.000
_cell.length_c   1.000
_cell.angle_alpha   90.00
_cell.angle_beta   90.00
_cell.angle_gamma   90.00
#
_symmetry.space_group_name_H-M   'P 1'
#
loop_
_entity.id
_entity.type
_entity.pdbx_description
1 polymer ?
#
loop_
_entity_poly.entity_id
_entity_poly.type
_entity_poly.pdbx_seq_one_letter_code
_entity_poly.pdbx_strand_id
1 'polypeptide(L)'
;MNLEQSRKAIDEIDQQLVKLFTERMACAAEIAAYKKENNLPVLDAGRERQKLAAISEMAPDDLENSARCLYSLIFSLSRAYQHRLLGNDAELPKKIAAAIESTPSLFPPKAMVACQGVEGAYSQLACEKLFQAPNILYFSNFEAVFSAIEKGLCQYGIIPLENSTAGSVNKVYDLMLQHEFYIVRSTRLKVDHSLLVRPGTKLEDIREVYSHEQAIGQCQEFLKTLPNAQIIRCENTAQAAKFVAESGRNDVAALASRTCGALYGLTALAESVQDQGNNYTRFICISKNLEIYPGADRTSLRMVLAHKPGALYQVLSLFNALGINLNKLESRPIPERDFEFAFYFDLDTSIYSPAFLQLMAELPGICEQFSYLGSYSEVI
;
A
#
# COMPACT_ATOMS: atom_id res chain seq x y z
N MET A 1 25.11 21.37 40.61
CA MET A 1 25.68 21.19 39.25
C MET A 1 25.06 22.22 38.35
N ASN A 2 25.84 22.99 37.59
CA ASN A 2 25.24 23.91 36.62
C ASN A 2 24.99 23.19 35.30
N LEU A 3 24.19 23.78 34.41
CA LEU A 3 23.79 23.21 33.13
C LEU A 3 24.97 22.72 32.27
N GLU A 4 26.05 23.47 32.27
CA GLU A 4 27.27 23.19 31.49
C GLU A 4 28.03 21.95 32.03
N GLN A 5 28.13 21.84 33.35
CA GLN A 5 28.70 20.64 33.99
C GLN A 5 27.86 19.38 33.72
N SER A 6 26.54 19.52 33.76
CA SER A 6 25.64 18.39 33.42
C SER A 6 25.78 17.96 31.97
N ARG A 7 25.87 18.90 31.02
CA ARG A 7 26.09 18.60 29.60
C ARG A 7 27.41 17.89 29.35
N LYS A 8 28.50 18.38 29.98
CA LYS A 8 29.80 17.71 29.88
C LYS A 8 29.79 16.29 30.42
N ALA A 9 29.10 16.07 31.55
CA ALA A 9 28.94 14.72 32.08
C ALA A 9 28.15 13.81 31.15
N ILE A 10 27.10 14.33 30.49
CA ILE A 10 26.35 13.58 29.48
C ILE A 10 27.24 13.21 28.29
N ASP A 11 28.06 14.14 27.77
CA ASP A 11 28.97 13.90 26.65
C ASP A 11 29.99 12.78 26.97
N GLU A 12 30.48 12.73 28.21
CA GLU A 12 31.36 11.66 28.66
C GLU A 12 30.65 10.30 28.75
N ILE A 13 29.39 10.28 29.22
CA ILE A 13 28.55 9.08 29.26
C ILE A 13 28.23 8.61 27.84
N ASP A 14 27.89 9.51 26.92
CA ASP A 14 27.56 9.17 25.53
C ASP A 14 28.74 8.52 24.81
N GLN A 15 29.97 8.98 25.06
CA GLN A 15 31.18 8.31 24.55
C GLN A 15 31.30 6.88 25.04
N GLN A 16 31.00 6.63 26.32
CA GLN A 16 31.01 5.28 26.88
C GLN A 16 29.90 4.41 26.31
N LEU A 17 28.69 4.98 26.13
CA LEU A 17 27.55 4.26 25.53
C LEU A 17 27.87 3.82 24.10
N VAL A 18 28.44 4.69 23.26
CA VAL A 18 28.85 4.35 21.90
C VAL A 18 29.89 3.23 21.90
N LYS A 19 30.90 3.34 22.78
CA LYS A 19 31.94 2.30 22.90
C LYS A 19 31.34 0.95 23.30
N LEU A 20 30.53 0.92 24.36
CA LEU A 20 29.88 -0.32 24.86
C LEU A 20 28.91 -0.91 23.84
N PHE A 21 28.18 -0.06 23.11
CA PHE A 21 27.31 -0.50 22.01
C PHE A 21 28.12 -1.17 20.90
N THR A 22 29.25 -0.57 20.50
CA THR A 22 30.14 -1.13 19.46
C THR A 22 30.72 -2.48 19.90
N GLU A 23 31.21 -2.58 21.14
CA GLU A 23 31.70 -3.84 21.71
C GLU A 23 30.59 -4.92 21.74
N ARG A 24 29.38 -4.53 22.13
CA ARG A 24 28.23 -5.43 22.13
C ARG A 24 27.88 -5.92 20.71
N MET A 25 28.02 -5.08 19.68
CA MET A 25 27.79 -5.47 18.28
C MET A 25 28.88 -6.42 17.78
N ALA A 26 30.15 -6.26 18.22
CA ALA A 26 31.23 -7.22 17.94
C ALA A 26 30.89 -8.61 18.50
N CYS A 27 30.45 -8.70 19.77
CA CYS A 27 29.98 -9.98 20.34
C CYS A 27 28.79 -10.57 19.56
N ALA A 28 27.87 -9.71 19.05
CA ALA A 28 26.75 -10.16 18.24
C ALA A 28 27.23 -10.76 16.90
N ALA A 29 28.33 -10.26 16.33
CA ALA A 29 28.94 -10.84 15.12
C ALA A 29 29.51 -12.25 15.39
N GLU A 30 30.20 -12.44 16.51
CA GLU A 30 30.73 -13.77 16.93
C GLU A 30 29.57 -14.76 17.14
N ILE A 31 28.49 -14.32 17.82
CA ILE A 31 27.29 -15.13 17.99
C ILE A 31 26.64 -15.49 16.63
N ALA A 32 26.62 -14.57 15.66
CA ALA A 32 26.11 -14.85 14.34
C ALA A 32 26.92 -15.95 13.63
N ALA A 33 28.24 -15.89 13.68
CA ALA A 33 29.11 -16.90 13.10
C ALA A 33 28.83 -18.28 13.73
N TYR A 34 28.77 -18.36 15.07
CA TYR A 34 28.45 -19.59 15.78
C TYR A 34 27.08 -20.17 15.41
N LYS A 35 26.05 -19.30 15.32
CA LYS A 35 24.71 -19.73 14.93
C LYS A 35 24.66 -20.26 13.49
N LYS A 36 25.41 -19.67 12.58
CA LYS A 36 25.56 -20.15 11.19
C LYS A 36 26.15 -21.55 11.15
N GLU A 37 27.25 -21.78 11.85
CA GLU A 37 27.94 -23.07 11.88
C GLU A 37 27.06 -24.19 12.50
N ASN A 38 26.17 -23.83 13.42
CA ASN A 38 25.31 -24.79 14.12
C ASN A 38 23.86 -24.81 13.64
N ASN A 39 23.53 -24.13 12.53
CA ASN A 39 22.17 -24.01 12.00
C ASN A 39 21.13 -23.52 13.02
N LEU A 40 21.50 -22.60 13.90
CA LEU A 40 20.62 -22.03 14.90
C LEU A 40 19.96 -20.75 14.39
N PRO A 41 18.68 -20.48 14.77
CA PRO A 41 18.00 -19.25 14.38
C PRO A 41 18.64 -18.02 15.04
N VAL A 42 18.60 -16.89 14.33
CA VAL A 42 19.11 -15.60 14.88
C VAL A 42 18.30 -15.17 16.10
N LEU A 43 16.98 -15.28 16.05
CA LEU A 43 16.11 -14.97 17.18
C LEU A 43 16.16 -16.08 18.24
N ASP A 44 16.55 -15.69 19.45
CA ASP A 44 16.39 -16.49 20.68
C ASP A 44 15.43 -15.75 21.62
N ALA A 45 14.14 -15.98 21.45
CA ALA A 45 13.10 -15.33 22.22
C ALA A 45 13.17 -15.64 23.73
N GLY A 46 13.67 -16.80 24.09
CA GLY A 46 13.90 -17.20 25.51
C GLY A 46 14.96 -16.32 26.16
N ARG A 47 16.09 -16.20 25.50
CA ARG A 47 17.21 -15.38 25.97
C ARG A 47 16.86 -13.89 26.03
N GLU A 48 16.14 -13.37 25.03
CA GLU A 48 15.73 -11.97 25.06
C GLU A 48 14.78 -11.67 26.23
N ARG A 49 13.81 -12.54 26.51
CA ARG A 49 12.92 -12.39 27.69
C ARG A 49 13.69 -12.39 29.00
N GLN A 50 14.64 -13.33 29.19
CA GLN A 50 15.48 -13.38 30.38
C GLN A 50 16.30 -12.10 30.55
N LYS A 51 16.85 -11.57 29.45
CA LYS A 51 17.63 -10.34 29.49
C LYS A 51 16.77 -9.13 29.80
N LEU A 52 15.56 -9.02 29.24
CA LEU A 52 14.64 -7.92 29.56
C LEU A 52 14.24 -7.95 31.05
N ALA A 53 13.99 -9.13 31.62
CA ALA A 53 13.70 -9.25 33.05
C ALA A 53 14.88 -8.75 33.90
N ALA A 54 16.10 -9.20 33.60
CA ALA A 54 17.29 -8.73 34.29
C ALA A 54 17.54 -7.22 34.17
N ILE A 55 17.21 -6.61 33.01
CA ILE A 55 17.30 -5.15 32.79
C ILE A 55 16.28 -4.42 33.66
N SER A 56 15.03 -4.95 33.75
CA SER A 56 14.01 -4.39 34.64
C SER A 56 14.50 -4.36 36.09
N GLU A 57 15.12 -5.43 36.59
CA GLU A 57 15.67 -5.52 37.97
C GLU A 57 16.85 -4.57 38.19
N MET A 58 17.61 -4.24 37.16
CA MET A 58 18.78 -3.35 37.26
C MET A 58 18.41 -1.86 37.18
N ALA A 59 17.30 -1.54 36.59
CA ALA A 59 16.88 -0.15 36.39
C ALA A 59 16.13 0.38 37.63
N PRO A 60 16.25 1.67 37.98
CA PRO A 60 15.34 2.32 38.92
C PRO A 60 13.89 2.23 38.48
N ASP A 61 12.95 2.16 39.43
CA ASP A 61 11.52 1.95 39.17
C ASP A 61 10.93 2.98 38.16
N ASP A 62 11.35 4.22 38.23
CA ASP A 62 10.92 5.31 37.35
C ASP A 62 11.53 5.23 35.94
N LEU A 63 12.58 4.48 35.73
CA LEU A 63 13.28 4.28 34.46
C LEU A 63 13.14 2.86 33.90
N GLU A 64 12.49 1.94 34.59
CA GLU A 64 12.35 0.52 34.18
C GLU A 64 11.80 0.40 32.76
N ASN A 65 10.66 1.03 32.47
CA ASN A 65 10.04 0.98 31.15
C ASN A 65 10.93 1.58 30.05
N SER A 66 11.64 2.68 30.35
CA SER A 66 12.57 3.31 29.41
C SER A 66 13.75 2.40 29.10
N ALA A 67 14.32 1.74 30.11
CA ALA A 67 15.39 0.77 29.95
C ALA A 67 14.94 -0.43 29.12
N ARG A 68 13.75 -0.96 29.34
CA ARG A 68 13.15 -2.05 28.54
C ARG A 68 12.98 -1.66 27.09
N CYS A 69 12.47 -0.45 26.81
CA CYS A 69 12.32 0.08 25.45
C CYS A 69 13.69 0.19 24.74
N LEU A 70 14.69 0.78 25.41
CA LEU A 70 16.05 0.89 24.89
C LEU A 70 16.64 -0.47 24.54
N TYR A 71 16.56 -1.45 25.46
CA TYR A 71 17.11 -2.77 25.20
C TYR A 71 16.34 -3.57 24.15
N SER A 72 15.03 -3.37 24.03
CA SER A 72 14.24 -3.95 22.93
C SER A 72 14.73 -3.44 21.58
N LEU A 73 15.05 -2.15 21.47
CA LEU A 73 15.66 -1.56 20.27
C LEU A 73 17.06 -2.13 20.02
N ILE A 74 17.91 -2.21 21.05
CA ILE A 74 19.26 -2.80 20.94
C ILE A 74 19.19 -4.25 20.45
N PHE A 75 18.22 -5.06 20.91
CA PHE A 75 18.04 -6.44 20.43
C PHE A 75 17.64 -6.46 18.96
N SER A 76 16.73 -5.59 18.55
CA SER A 76 16.34 -5.47 17.14
C SER A 76 17.53 -5.09 16.25
N LEU A 77 18.31 -4.09 16.63
CA LEU A 77 19.52 -3.69 15.92
C LEU A 77 20.56 -4.80 15.89
N SER A 78 20.71 -5.57 16.99
CA SER A 78 21.62 -6.71 17.06
C SER A 78 21.22 -7.85 16.12
N ARG A 79 19.91 -8.18 16.02
CA ARG A 79 19.42 -9.16 15.05
C ARG A 79 19.64 -8.67 13.61
N ALA A 80 19.32 -7.43 13.35
CA ALA A 80 19.57 -6.77 12.08
C ALA A 80 21.02 -6.92 11.63
N TYR A 81 21.94 -6.63 12.54
CA TYR A 81 23.38 -6.75 12.31
C TYR A 81 23.79 -8.20 12.04
N GLN A 82 23.29 -9.17 12.83
CA GLN A 82 23.54 -10.59 12.62
C GLN A 82 23.04 -11.08 11.25
N HIS A 83 21.78 -10.73 10.85
CA HIS A 83 21.25 -11.07 9.52
C HIS A 83 22.11 -10.52 8.39
N ARG A 84 22.60 -9.28 8.51
CA ARG A 84 23.50 -8.68 7.52
C ARG A 84 24.82 -9.46 7.36
N LEU A 85 25.40 -9.94 8.48
CA LEU A 85 26.66 -10.73 8.47
C LEU A 85 26.47 -12.15 7.95
N LEU A 86 25.32 -12.75 8.21
CA LEU A 86 24.98 -14.10 7.74
C LEU A 86 24.78 -14.16 6.23
N GLY A 87 24.61 -13.01 5.58
CA GLY A 87 24.37 -12.89 4.14
C GLY A 87 22.93 -13.13 3.76
N ASN A 88 22.61 -12.88 2.49
CA ASN A 88 21.25 -13.00 1.93
C ASN A 88 20.85 -14.46 1.63
N ASP A 89 21.14 -15.38 2.55
CA ASP A 89 20.72 -16.78 2.40
C ASP A 89 19.20 -16.98 2.64
N ALA A 90 18.50 -15.93 3.10
CA ALA A 90 17.06 -15.95 3.24
C ALA A 90 16.36 -16.16 1.88
N GLU A 91 15.31 -16.94 1.88
CA GLU A 91 14.59 -17.37 0.68
C GLU A 91 13.97 -16.18 -0.09
N LEU A 92 13.42 -15.19 0.64
CA LEU A 92 12.76 -14.04 0.04
C LEU A 92 13.72 -13.13 -0.75
N PRO A 93 14.88 -12.69 -0.24
CA PRO A 93 15.86 -11.95 -1.06
C PRO A 93 16.29 -12.70 -2.32
N LYS A 94 16.47 -14.03 -2.26
CA LYS A 94 16.78 -14.85 -3.44
C LYS A 94 15.64 -14.85 -4.47
N LYS A 95 14.39 -14.99 -3.99
CA LYS A 95 13.21 -14.90 -4.86
C LYS A 95 13.08 -13.54 -5.52
N ILE A 96 13.34 -12.44 -4.79
CA ILE A 96 13.34 -11.07 -5.33
C ILE A 96 14.46 -10.90 -6.38
N ALA A 97 15.67 -11.36 -6.09
CA ALA A 97 16.79 -11.29 -7.05
C ALA A 97 16.47 -12.05 -8.33
N ALA A 98 15.95 -13.27 -8.24
CA ALA A 98 15.53 -14.06 -9.40
C ALA A 98 14.41 -13.37 -10.19
N ALA A 99 13.47 -12.70 -9.53
CA ALA A 99 12.42 -11.94 -10.18
C ALA A 99 12.97 -10.72 -10.94
N ILE A 100 13.95 -10.01 -10.37
CA ILE A 100 14.63 -8.89 -11.06
C ILE A 100 15.34 -9.36 -12.32
N GLU A 101 16.04 -10.50 -12.25
CA GLU A 101 16.78 -11.07 -13.39
C GLU A 101 15.85 -11.60 -14.49
N SER A 102 14.71 -12.21 -14.11
CA SER A 102 13.77 -12.82 -15.05
C SER A 102 12.76 -11.84 -15.64
N THR A 103 12.53 -10.70 -15.00
CA THR A 103 11.58 -9.69 -15.49
C THR A 103 12.18 -8.92 -16.67
N PRO A 104 11.44 -8.75 -17.80
CA PRO A 104 11.89 -7.95 -18.91
C PRO A 104 12.21 -6.51 -18.49
N SER A 105 13.15 -5.86 -19.18
CA SER A 105 13.53 -4.47 -18.90
C SER A 105 12.41 -3.45 -19.19
N LEU A 106 11.48 -3.81 -20.09
CA LEU A 106 10.34 -2.97 -20.47
C LEU A 106 9.03 -3.60 -20.01
N PHE A 107 8.15 -2.77 -19.47
CA PHE A 107 6.78 -3.18 -19.18
C PHE A 107 6.04 -3.53 -20.46
N PRO A 108 5.23 -4.59 -20.52
CA PRO A 108 4.60 -5.04 -21.75
C PRO A 108 3.65 -3.96 -22.30
N PRO A 109 3.80 -3.57 -23.58
CA PRO A 109 2.90 -2.59 -24.18
C PRO A 109 1.49 -3.15 -24.43
N LYS A 110 1.36 -4.47 -24.53
CA LYS A 110 0.12 -5.21 -24.78
C LYS A 110 -0.01 -6.33 -23.78
N ALA A 111 -1.20 -6.48 -23.23
CA ALA A 111 -1.53 -7.57 -22.31
C ALA A 111 -3.05 -7.77 -22.25
N MET A 112 -3.49 -8.95 -21.78
CA MET A 112 -4.85 -9.18 -21.35
C MET A 112 -5.00 -8.65 -19.93
N VAL A 113 -5.86 -7.63 -19.74
CA VAL A 113 -5.99 -6.89 -18.47
C VAL A 113 -7.43 -6.95 -17.96
N ALA A 114 -7.60 -7.36 -16.70
CA ALA A 114 -8.89 -7.33 -16.02
C ALA A 114 -9.14 -5.95 -15.40
N CYS A 115 -10.28 -5.33 -15.72
CA CYS A 115 -10.73 -4.08 -15.12
C CYS A 115 -12.12 -4.25 -14.50
N GLN A 116 -12.35 -3.66 -13.32
CA GLN A 116 -13.70 -3.62 -12.75
C GLN A 116 -14.49 -2.48 -13.38
N GLY A 117 -15.77 -2.74 -13.67
CA GLY A 117 -16.72 -1.78 -14.24
C GLY A 117 -17.05 -2.05 -15.68
N VAL A 118 -17.30 -0.98 -16.41
CA VAL A 118 -17.65 -0.98 -17.84
C VAL A 118 -16.70 -0.06 -18.61
N GLU A 119 -16.81 -0.05 -19.91
CA GLU A 119 -16.06 0.88 -20.76
C GLU A 119 -16.29 2.35 -20.30
N GLY A 120 -15.22 3.14 -20.23
CA GLY A 120 -15.23 4.50 -19.70
C GLY A 120 -15.00 4.61 -18.18
N ALA A 121 -14.91 3.49 -17.44
CA ALA A 121 -14.61 3.52 -16.02
C ALA A 121 -13.16 3.99 -15.73
N TYR A 122 -12.91 4.57 -14.54
CA TYR A 122 -11.57 5.00 -14.14
C TYR A 122 -10.55 3.84 -14.12
N SER A 123 -10.98 2.60 -13.91
CA SER A 123 -10.10 1.43 -14.03
C SER A 123 -9.57 1.25 -15.46
N GLN A 124 -10.37 1.51 -16.48
CA GLN A 124 -9.91 1.54 -17.88
C GLN A 124 -8.90 2.66 -18.10
N LEU A 125 -9.20 3.89 -17.67
CA LEU A 125 -8.29 5.02 -17.83
C LEU A 125 -6.93 4.75 -17.16
N ALA A 126 -6.94 4.09 -16.00
CA ALA A 126 -5.72 3.65 -15.34
C ALA A 126 -4.98 2.58 -16.16
N CYS A 127 -5.73 1.65 -16.76
CA CYS A 127 -5.17 0.62 -17.64
C CYS A 127 -4.50 1.25 -18.87
N GLU A 128 -5.16 2.16 -19.56
CA GLU A 128 -4.66 2.86 -20.75
C GLU A 128 -3.46 3.77 -20.45
N LYS A 129 -3.35 4.27 -19.21
CA LYS A 129 -2.17 5.01 -18.75
C LYS A 129 -0.96 4.11 -18.53
N LEU A 130 -1.17 2.86 -18.11
CA LEU A 130 -0.11 1.90 -17.82
C LEU A 130 0.32 1.08 -19.06
N PHE A 131 -0.61 0.79 -19.98
CA PHE A 131 -0.39 -0.03 -21.17
C PHE A 131 -0.70 0.77 -22.44
N GLN A 132 0.12 0.61 -23.46
CA GLN A 132 -0.09 1.33 -24.74
C GLN A 132 -1.27 0.79 -25.56
N ALA A 133 -1.50 -0.52 -25.53
CA ALA A 133 -2.56 -1.19 -26.30
C ALA A 133 -3.10 -2.42 -25.53
N PRO A 134 -3.78 -2.23 -24.38
CA PRO A 134 -4.30 -3.34 -23.60
C PRO A 134 -5.50 -4.01 -24.26
N ASN A 135 -5.64 -5.33 -24.08
CA ASN A 135 -6.89 -6.04 -24.31
C ASN A 135 -7.65 -6.12 -22.99
N ILE A 136 -8.68 -5.29 -22.81
CA ILE A 136 -9.38 -5.16 -21.53
C ILE A 136 -10.57 -6.12 -21.47
N LEU A 137 -10.64 -6.90 -20.40
CA LEU A 137 -11.84 -7.63 -19.99
C LEU A 137 -12.48 -6.94 -18.78
N TYR A 138 -13.77 -6.63 -18.90
CA TYR A 138 -14.54 -5.95 -17.87
C TYR A 138 -15.24 -6.95 -16.96
N PHE A 139 -15.15 -6.72 -15.66
CA PHE A 139 -15.75 -7.53 -14.61
C PHE A 139 -16.67 -6.67 -13.73
N SER A 140 -17.75 -7.26 -13.24
CA SER A 140 -18.74 -6.55 -12.42
C SER A 140 -18.22 -6.11 -11.06
N ASN A 141 -17.26 -6.83 -10.47
CA ASN A 141 -16.74 -6.56 -9.13
C ASN A 141 -15.24 -6.85 -9.02
N PHE A 142 -14.62 -6.40 -7.93
CA PHE A 142 -13.18 -6.58 -7.68
C PHE A 142 -12.79 -8.04 -7.49
N GLU A 143 -13.65 -8.85 -6.85
CA GLU A 143 -13.40 -10.27 -6.62
C GLU A 143 -13.20 -11.04 -7.93
N ALA A 144 -14.01 -10.73 -8.93
CA ALA A 144 -13.88 -11.33 -10.26
C ALA A 144 -12.56 -10.93 -10.95
N VAL A 145 -12.04 -9.71 -10.70
CA VAL A 145 -10.72 -9.29 -11.18
C VAL A 145 -9.61 -10.14 -10.53
N PHE A 146 -9.61 -10.31 -9.19
CA PHE A 146 -8.65 -11.18 -8.51
C PHE A 146 -8.73 -12.62 -9.00
N SER A 147 -9.93 -13.17 -9.11
CA SER A 147 -10.16 -14.53 -9.62
C SER A 147 -9.66 -14.70 -11.06
N ALA A 148 -9.82 -13.68 -11.93
CA ALA A 148 -9.33 -13.72 -13.30
C ALA A 148 -7.79 -13.81 -13.36
N ILE A 149 -7.10 -13.13 -12.44
CA ILE A 149 -5.63 -13.18 -12.31
C ILE A 149 -5.19 -14.55 -11.80
N GLU A 150 -5.79 -15.06 -10.72
CA GLU A 150 -5.44 -16.35 -10.14
C GLU A 150 -5.63 -17.50 -11.13
N LYS A 151 -6.74 -17.48 -11.88
CA LYS A 151 -7.06 -18.49 -12.89
C LYS A 151 -6.27 -18.34 -14.19
N GLY A 152 -5.47 -17.26 -14.33
CA GLY A 152 -4.69 -16.99 -15.53
C GLY A 152 -5.53 -16.58 -16.76
N LEU A 153 -6.78 -16.13 -16.56
CA LEU A 153 -7.62 -15.60 -17.62
C LEU A 153 -7.08 -14.25 -18.11
N CYS A 154 -6.58 -13.43 -17.19
CA CYS A 154 -5.88 -12.18 -17.48
C CYS A 154 -4.48 -12.23 -16.90
N GLN A 155 -3.54 -11.59 -17.60
CA GLN A 155 -2.15 -11.47 -17.13
C GLN A 155 -2.03 -10.43 -16.02
N TYR A 156 -2.81 -9.34 -16.13
CA TYR A 156 -2.80 -8.23 -15.20
C TYR A 156 -4.22 -7.82 -14.80
N GLY A 157 -4.35 -7.21 -13.62
CA GLY A 157 -5.58 -6.61 -13.14
C GLY A 157 -5.36 -5.19 -12.66
N ILE A 158 -6.31 -4.28 -12.93
CA ILE A 158 -6.27 -2.90 -12.47
C ILE A 158 -7.31 -2.70 -11.38
N ILE A 159 -6.87 -2.27 -10.20
CA ILE A 159 -7.70 -2.15 -9.01
C ILE A 159 -7.43 -0.81 -8.32
N PRO A 160 -8.48 -0.03 -7.94
CA PRO A 160 -8.32 1.16 -7.13
C PRO A 160 -7.95 0.77 -5.69
N LEU A 161 -6.88 1.34 -5.13
CA LEU A 161 -6.42 1.04 -3.79
C LEU A 161 -6.87 2.10 -2.77
N GLU A 162 -6.78 3.37 -3.17
CA GLU A 162 -7.10 4.50 -2.31
C GLU A 162 -7.50 5.73 -3.11
N ASN A 163 -8.28 6.59 -2.47
CA ASN A 163 -8.66 7.89 -2.99
C ASN A 163 -8.25 8.98 -1.99
N SER A 164 -7.70 10.09 -2.47
CA SER A 164 -7.16 11.15 -1.62
C SER A 164 -8.19 11.84 -0.71
N THR A 165 -9.48 11.78 -1.08
CA THR A 165 -10.58 12.39 -0.31
C THR A 165 -11.42 11.36 0.45
N ALA A 166 -11.61 10.17 -0.12
CA ALA A 166 -12.46 9.11 0.46
C ALA A 166 -11.66 8.05 1.25
N GLY A 167 -10.32 8.09 1.19
CA GLY A 167 -9.47 7.14 1.90
C GLY A 167 -9.33 5.79 1.18
N SER A 168 -9.10 4.75 1.95
CA SER A 168 -8.81 3.40 1.47
C SER A 168 -10.05 2.71 0.88
N VAL A 169 -9.86 1.95 -0.21
CA VAL A 169 -10.91 1.09 -0.78
C VAL A 169 -10.96 -0.21 0.03
N ASN A 170 -11.68 -0.19 1.14
CA ASN A 170 -11.72 -1.27 2.13
C ASN A 170 -11.97 -2.65 1.53
N LYS A 171 -12.92 -2.76 0.59
CA LYS A 171 -13.24 -4.03 -0.08
C LYS A 171 -12.02 -4.62 -0.81
N VAL A 172 -11.16 -3.78 -1.38
CA VAL A 172 -9.94 -4.24 -2.05
C VAL A 172 -8.94 -4.79 -1.03
N TYR A 173 -8.71 -4.09 0.08
CA TYR A 173 -7.83 -4.60 1.15
C TYR A 173 -8.32 -5.94 1.74
N ASP A 174 -9.65 -6.12 1.88
CA ASP A 174 -10.23 -7.37 2.35
C ASP A 174 -9.99 -8.52 1.35
N LEU A 175 -10.09 -8.24 0.05
CA LEU A 175 -9.76 -9.21 -1.00
C LEU A 175 -8.25 -9.51 -1.06
N MET A 176 -7.40 -8.52 -0.81
CA MET A 176 -5.95 -8.72 -0.72
C MET A 176 -5.54 -9.68 0.42
N LEU A 177 -6.39 -9.94 1.41
CA LEU A 177 -6.17 -10.97 2.43
C LEU A 177 -6.43 -12.38 1.91
N GLN A 178 -7.34 -12.52 0.93
CA GLN A 178 -7.89 -13.79 0.47
C GLN A 178 -7.19 -14.34 -0.78
N HIS A 179 -6.54 -13.47 -1.55
CA HIS A 179 -5.95 -13.79 -2.85
C HIS A 179 -4.42 -13.67 -2.85
N GLU A 180 -3.76 -14.50 -3.66
CA GLU A 180 -2.32 -14.40 -3.92
C GLU A 180 -2.05 -13.62 -5.20
N PHE A 181 -1.26 -12.57 -5.11
CA PHE A 181 -0.91 -11.68 -6.21
C PHE A 181 0.34 -10.86 -5.86
N TYR A 182 0.88 -10.17 -6.88
CA TYR A 182 1.93 -9.19 -6.71
C TYR A 182 1.54 -7.88 -7.38
N ILE A 183 1.90 -6.75 -6.75
CA ILE A 183 1.77 -5.42 -7.34
C ILE A 183 3.01 -5.19 -8.20
N VAL A 184 2.79 -4.91 -9.49
CA VAL A 184 3.87 -4.74 -10.48
C VAL A 184 4.02 -3.29 -10.96
N ARG A 185 2.97 -2.48 -10.82
CA ARG A 185 2.96 -1.03 -11.09
C ARG A 185 1.86 -0.33 -10.33
N SER A 186 1.96 1.00 -10.21
CA SER A 186 0.86 1.85 -9.76
C SER A 186 0.75 3.10 -10.61
N THR A 187 -0.41 3.73 -10.59
CA THR A 187 -0.65 5.05 -11.19
C THR A 187 -1.67 5.83 -10.39
N ARG A 188 -1.63 7.15 -10.49
CA ARG A 188 -2.66 8.04 -9.95
C ARG A 188 -3.43 8.70 -11.08
N LEU A 189 -4.74 8.74 -10.93
CA LEU A 189 -5.63 9.46 -11.81
C LEU A 189 -6.34 10.56 -11.03
N LYS A 190 -6.39 11.74 -11.62
CA LYS A 190 -7.28 12.80 -11.14
C LYS A 190 -8.72 12.36 -11.40
N VAL A 191 -9.54 12.42 -10.37
CA VAL A 191 -10.98 12.17 -10.48
C VAL A 191 -11.63 13.52 -10.73
N ASP A 192 -12.21 13.65 -11.92
CA ASP A 192 -12.88 14.86 -12.37
C ASP A 192 -14.27 14.50 -12.88
N HIS A 193 -15.29 15.12 -12.31
CA HIS A 193 -16.69 14.82 -12.64
C HIS A 193 -17.29 15.94 -13.46
N SER A 194 -18.02 15.56 -14.52
CA SER A 194 -18.80 16.45 -15.36
C SER A 194 -20.28 16.04 -15.33
N LEU A 195 -21.17 17.00 -15.46
CA LEU A 195 -22.59 16.74 -15.67
C LEU A 195 -22.82 16.46 -17.16
N LEU A 196 -23.03 15.19 -17.49
CA LEU A 196 -23.19 14.70 -18.86
C LEU A 196 -24.66 14.48 -19.20
N VAL A 197 -25.10 14.95 -20.36
CA VAL A 197 -26.45 14.84 -20.84
C VAL A 197 -26.47 14.49 -22.36
N ARG A 198 -27.63 14.09 -22.86
CA ARG A 198 -27.80 13.95 -24.30
C ARG A 198 -27.73 15.32 -24.99
N PRO A 199 -27.21 15.40 -26.24
CA PRO A 199 -27.16 16.65 -27.00
C PRO A 199 -28.54 17.34 -27.08
N GLY A 200 -28.55 18.64 -26.84
CA GLY A 200 -29.76 19.45 -26.87
C GLY A 200 -30.52 19.57 -25.55
N THR A 201 -30.15 18.84 -24.50
CA THR A 201 -30.71 18.97 -23.15
C THR A 201 -30.20 20.27 -22.50
N LYS A 202 -31.08 20.99 -21.81
CA LYS A 202 -30.74 22.18 -21.02
C LYS A 202 -30.72 21.85 -19.51
N LEU A 203 -30.01 22.66 -18.73
CA LEU A 203 -29.89 22.46 -17.29
C LEU A 203 -31.24 22.49 -16.55
N GLU A 204 -32.17 23.35 -17.01
CA GLU A 204 -33.53 23.51 -16.48
C GLU A 204 -34.46 22.30 -16.71
N ASP A 205 -34.12 21.46 -17.72
CA ASP A 205 -34.92 20.31 -18.10
C ASP A 205 -34.61 19.09 -17.18
N ILE A 206 -33.50 19.10 -16.46
CA ILE A 206 -33.01 17.92 -15.69
C ILE A 206 -33.93 17.62 -14.52
N ARG A 207 -34.39 16.36 -14.43
CA ARG A 207 -35.25 15.82 -13.36
C ARG A 207 -34.59 14.69 -12.61
N GLU A 208 -33.60 14.02 -13.20
CA GLU A 208 -32.88 12.92 -12.57
C GLU A 208 -31.38 13.03 -12.86
N VAL A 209 -30.55 12.82 -11.84
CA VAL A 209 -29.09 12.75 -11.96
C VAL A 209 -28.62 11.39 -11.45
N TYR A 210 -27.97 10.65 -12.32
CA TYR A 210 -27.45 9.31 -12.05
C TYR A 210 -25.96 9.37 -11.75
N SER A 211 -25.49 8.70 -10.71
CA SER A 211 -24.06 8.52 -10.43
C SER A 211 -23.80 7.48 -9.35
N HIS A 212 -22.51 7.19 -9.12
CA HIS A 212 -22.06 6.42 -7.99
C HIS A 212 -22.12 7.26 -6.69
N GLU A 213 -22.45 6.61 -5.56
CA GLU A 213 -22.61 7.28 -4.27
C GLU A 213 -21.42 8.19 -3.89
N GLN A 214 -20.21 7.73 -4.17
CA GLN A 214 -18.99 8.51 -3.88
C GLN A 214 -18.91 9.80 -4.73
N ALA A 215 -19.25 9.74 -6.02
CA ALA A 215 -19.24 10.91 -6.88
C ALA A 215 -20.36 11.90 -6.47
N ILE A 216 -21.53 11.39 -6.09
CA ILE A 216 -22.61 12.19 -5.52
C ILE A 216 -22.14 12.93 -4.27
N GLY A 217 -21.46 12.23 -3.35
CA GLY A 217 -20.89 12.83 -2.15
C GLY A 217 -19.80 13.86 -2.39
N GLN A 218 -19.11 13.79 -3.52
CA GLN A 218 -18.05 14.73 -3.94
C GLN A 218 -18.54 15.94 -4.71
N CYS A 219 -19.83 15.97 -5.13
CA CYS A 219 -20.41 17.04 -5.93
C CYS A 219 -21.64 17.66 -5.24
N GLN A 220 -21.68 17.69 -3.92
CA GLN A 220 -22.87 18.10 -3.17
C GLN A 220 -23.23 19.57 -3.40
N GLU A 221 -22.24 20.47 -3.45
CA GLU A 221 -22.51 21.89 -3.65
C GLU A 221 -23.09 22.15 -5.06
N PHE A 222 -22.54 21.48 -6.06
CA PHE A 222 -23.09 21.57 -7.41
C PHE A 222 -24.51 20.99 -7.49
N LEU A 223 -24.77 19.85 -6.88
CA LEU A 223 -26.10 19.21 -6.89
C LEU A 223 -27.19 20.06 -6.20
N LYS A 224 -26.84 20.91 -5.23
CA LYS A 224 -27.78 21.89 -4.64
C LYS A 224 -28.29 22.93 -5.66
N THR A 225 -27.54 23.16 -6.75
CA THR A 225 -27.98 24.07 -7.83
C THR A 225 -29.06 23.46 -8.71
N LEU A 226 -29.36 22.17 -8.54
CA LEU A 226 -30.37 21.39 -9.26
C LEU A 226 -31.51 20.96 -8.33
N PRO A 227 -32.29 21.88 -7.72
CA PRO A 227 -33.22 21.57 -6.62
C PRO A 227 -34.39 20.68 -7.06
N ASN A 228 -34.69 20.61 -8.36
CA ASN A 228 -35.75 19.79 -8.89
C ASN A 228 -35.31 18.41 -9.40
N ALA A 229 -34.02 18.09 -9.32
CA ALA A 229 -33.47 16.84 -9.79
C ALA A 229 -33.43 15.80 -8.68
N GLN A 230 -33.96 14.61 -8.94
CA GLN A 230 -33.82 13.44 -8.09
C GLN A 230 -32.45 12.82 -8.32
N ILE A 231 -31.73 12.50 -7.24
CA ILE A 231 -30.43 11.84 -7.30
C ILE A 231 -30.61 10.33 -7.25
N ILE A 232 -30.12 9.61 -8.26
CA ILE A 232 -30.27 8.15 -8.38
C ILE A 232 -28.87 7.51 -8.37
N ARG A 233 -28.71 6.52 -7.47
CA ARG A 233 -27.43 5.81 -7.27
C ARG A 233 -27.26 4.71 -8.29
N CYS A 234 -26.04 4.60 -8.85
CA CYS A 234 -25.59 3.55 -9.75
C CYS A 234 -24.33 2.86 -9.18
N GLU A 235 -24.02 1.67 -9.69
CA GLU A 235 -22.83 0.91 -9.28
C GLU A 235 -21.52 1.62 -9.61
N ASN A 236 -21.46 2.36 -10.72
CA ASN A 236 -20.31 3.19 -11.10
C ASN A 236 -20.72 4.36 -12.01
N THR A 237 -19.84 5.35 -12.12
CA THR A 237 -20.11 6.57 -12.88
C THR A 237 -20.22 6.36 -14.40
N ALA A 238 -19.44 5.41 -14.96
CA ALA A 238 -19.49 5.09 -16.38
C ALA A 238 -20.80 4.39 -16.76
N GLN A 239 -21.31 3.51 -15.90
CA GLN A 239 -22.63 2.90 -16.08
C GLN A 239 -23.75 3.95 -16.05
N ALA A 240 -23.65 4.96 -15.20
CA ALA A 240 -24.60 6.08 -15.18
C ALA A 240 -24.59 6.84 -16.53
N ALA A 241 -23.40 7.13 -17.07
CA ALA A 241 -23.27 7.78 -18.38
C ALA A 241 -23.84 6.91 -19.52
N LYS A 242 -23.54 5.61 -19.51
CA LYS A 242 -24.10 4.67 -20.49
C LYS A 242 -25.62 4.64 -20.43
N PHE A 243 -26.20 4.56 -19.22
CA PHE A 243 -27.65 4.60 -19.02
C PHE A 243 -28.28 5.86 -19.61
N VAL A 244 -27.71 7.05 -19.32
CA VAL A 244 -28.21 8.32 -19.87
C VAL A 244 -28.18 8.33 -21.40
N ALA A 245 -27.11 7.84 -22.02
CA ALA A 245 -26.98 7.75 -23.46
C ALA A 245 -28.06 6.85 -24.09
N GLU A 246 -28.33 5.70 -23.49
CA GLU A 246 -29.25 4.67 -23.97
C GLU A 246 -30.74 4.98 -23.64
N SER A 247 -31.00 5.84 -22.64
CA SER A 247 -32.36 6.11 -22.13
C SER A 247 -33.33 6.73 -23.12
N GLY A 248 -32.82 7.42 -24.17
CA GLY A 248 -33.64 8.19 -25.09
C GLY A 248 -34.23 9.47 -24.49
N ARG A 249 -34.03 9.77 -23.22
CA ARG A 249 -34.59 10.88 -22.45
C ARG A 249 -33.71 12.13 -22.51
N ASN A 250 -34.33 13.32 -22.47
CA ASN A 250 -33.65 14.61 -22.41
C ASN A 250 -33.84 15.32 -21.03
N ASP A 251 -34.37 14.61 -20.05
CA ASP A 251 -34.57 15.10 -18.68
C ASP A 251 -33.70 14.37 -17.65
N VAL A 252 -32.72 13.60 -18.12
CA VAL A 252 -31.76 12.82 -17.27
C VAL A 252 -30.34 13.24 -17.55
N ALA A 253 -29.51 13.20 -16.49
CA ALA A 253 -28.08 13.52 -16.53
C ALA A 253 -27.26 12.47 -15.78
N ALA A 254 -25.96 12.38 -16.09
CA ALA A 254 -25.00 11.58 -15.36
C ALA A 254 -23.88 12.45 -14.80
N LEU A 255 -23.45 12.19 -13.55
CA LEU A 255 -22.17 12.65 -13.05
C LEU A 255 -21.12 11.57 -13.36
N ALA A 256 -20.24 11.85 -14.30
CA ALA A 256 -19.21 10.91 -14.74
C ALA A 256 -17.97 11.65 -15.24
N SER A 257 -16.92 10.89 -15.60
CA SER A 257 -15.72 11.47 -16.20
C SER A 257 -16.07 12.09 -17.58
N ARG A 258 -15.37 13.16 -17.95
CA ARG A 258 -15.52 13.78 -19.27
C ARG A 258 -15.29 12.79 -20.44
N THR A 259 -14.43 11.80 -20.24
CA THR A 259 -14.16 10.75 -21.24
C THR A 259 -15.40 9.92 -21.57
N CYS A 260 -16.30 9.70 -20.59
CA CYS A 260 -17.60 9.07 -20.84
C CYS A 260 -18.48 9.90 -21.80
N GLY A 261 -18.34 11.23 -21.78
CA GLY A 261 -19.04 12.10 -22.73
C GLY A 261 -18.68 11.77 -24.15
N ALA A 262 -17.40 11.74 -24.50
CA ALA A 262 -16.92 11.40 -25.84
C ALA A 262 -17.27 9.94 -26.22
N LEU A 263 -17.13 9.00 -25.27
CA LEU A 263 -17.39 7.58 -25.51
C LEU A 263 -18.86 7.28 -25.84
N TYR A 264 -19.79 7.89 -25.11
CA TYR A 264 -21.24 7.62 -25.25
C TYR A 264 -22.01 8.68 -26.01
N GLY A 265 -21.33 9.66 -26.66
CA GLY A 265 -21.95 10.71 -27.41
C GLY A 265 -22.79 11.69 -26.57
N LEU A 266 -22.39 11.91 -25.33
CA LEU A 266 -22.99 12.84 -24.38
C LEU A 266 -22.27 14.21 -24.42
N THR A 267 -22.98 15.26 -24.05
CA THR A 267 -22.46 16.63 -23.95
C THR A 267 -22.29 16.99 -22.45
N ALA A 268 -21.17 17.59 -22.08
CA ALA A 268 -20.99 18.14 -20.74
C ALA A 268 -21.71 19.51 -20.65
N LEU A 269 -22.69 19.63 -19.77
CA LEU A 269 -23.32 20.91 -19.40
C LEU A 269 -22.50 21.68 -18.37
N ALA A 270 -21.82 20.98 -17.50
CA ALA A 270 -20.89 21.55 -16.54
C ALA A 270 -19.70 20.60 -16.38
N GLU A 271 -18.51 21.18 -16.27
CA GLU A 271 -17.25 20.45 -16.11
C GLU A 271 -16.66 20.72 -14.73
N SER A 272 -15.89 19.75 -14.20
CA SER A 272 -15.19 19.88 -12.90
C SER A 272 -16.13 20.28 -11.76
N VAL A 273 -17.26 19.59 -11.66
CA VAL A 273 -18.35 19.93 -10.72
C VAL A 273 -18.14 19.39 -9.31
N GLN A 274 -17.02 18.74 -9.04
CA GLN A 274 -16.65 18.26 -7.72
C GLN A 274 -16.28 19.43 -6.78
N ASP A 275 -16.65 19.31 -5.50
CA ASP A 275 -16.46 20.32 -4.46
C ASP A 275 -14.96 20.57 -4.15
N GLN A 276 -14.10 19.57 -4.36
CA GLN A 276 -12.66 19.66 -4.12
C GLN A 276 -11.86 19.32 -5.37
N GLY A 277 -10.97 20.23 -5.79
CA GLY A 277 -10.14 20.05 -6.99
C GLY A 277 -8.95 19.07 -6.84
N ASN A 278 -8.63 18.64 -5.62
CA ASN A 278 -7.49 17.75 -5.33
C ASN A 278 -7.95 16.32 -5.01
N ASN A 279 -8.68 15.74 -5.96
CA ASN A 279 -9.22 14.38 -5.84
C ASN A 279 -8.47 13.44 -6.78
N TYR A 280 -7.67 12.53 -6.20
CA TYR A 280 -6.91 11.54 -6.94
C TYR A 280 -7.22 10.14 -6.43
N THR A 281 -7.35 9.19 -7.36
CA THR A 281 -7.43 7.76 -7.04
C THR A 281 -6.14 7.09 -7.47
N ARG A 282 -5.52 6.37 -6.54
CA ARG A 282 -4.37 5.50 -6.81
C ARG A 282 -4.86 4.13 -7.22
N PHE A 283 -4.40 3.67 -8.36
CA PHE A 283 -4.64 2.34 -8.90
C PHE A 283 -3.36 1.51 -8.84
N ILE A 284 -3.51 0.25 -8.53
CA ILE A 284 -2.45 -0.76 -8.61
C ILE A 284 -2.70 -1.70 -9.78
N CYS A 285 -1.61 -2.08 -10.44
CA CYS A 285 -1.58 -3.15 -11.43
C CYS A 285 -1.08 -4.41 -10.73
N ILE A 286 -1.91 -5.44 -10.69
CA ILE A 286 -1.60 -6.72 -10.06
C ILE A 286 -1.33 -7.81 -11.10
N SER A 287 -0.45 -8.76 -10.76
CA SER A 287 -0.12 -9.97 -11.53
C SER A 287 -0.09 -11.20 -10.61
N LYS A 288 -0.31 -12.38 -11.16
CA LYS A 288 -0.08 -13.66 -10.46
C LYS A 288 1.41 -13.91 -10.23
N ASN A 289 2.25 -13.47 -11.16
CA ASN A 289 3.69 -13.67 -11.13
C ASN A 289 4.40 -12.50 -10.46
N LEU A 290 5.45 -12.78 -9.72
CA LEU A 290 6.32 -11.74 -9.19
C LEU A 290 7.17 -11.17 -10.33
N GLU A 291 6.86 -9.95 -10.72
CA GLU A 291 7.57 -9.19 -11.74
C GLU A 291 8.07 -7.88 -11.12
N ILE A 292 9.36 -7.59 -11.26
CA ILE A 292 9.98 -6.38 -10.72
C ILE A 292 10.69 -5.65 -11.85
N TYR A 293 10.05 -4.62 -12.35
CA TYR A 293 10.57 -3.82 -13.46
C TYR A 293 11.63 -2.81 -12.99
N PRO A 294 12.60 -2.44 -13.88
CA PRO A 294 13.60 -1.43 -13.55
C PRO A 294 12.96 -0.11 -13.05
N GLY A 295 13.62 0.51 -12.05
CA GLY A 295 13.13 1.75 -11.46
C GLY A 295 12.11 1.55 -10.33
N ALA A 296 11.91 0.32 -9.86
CA ALA A 296 11.07 0.06 -8.69
C ALA A 296 11.64 0.75 -7.44
N ASP A 297 10.91 1.73 -6.92
CA ASP A 297 11.25 2.60 -5.80
C ASP A 297 10.22 2.56 -4.67
N ARG A 298 9.14 1.80 -4.85
CA ARG A 298 8.09 1.55 -3.87
C ARG A 298 7.94 0.08 -3.59
N THR A 299 7.70 -0.26 -2.33
CA THR A 299 7.47 -1.64 -1.89
C THR A 299 6.24 -1.72 -1.02
N SER A 300 5.33 -2.63 -1.36
CA SER A 300 4.16 -2.93 -0.54
C SER A 300 4.33 -4.26 0.19
N LEU A 301 4.01 -4.26 1.47
CA LEU A 301 4.11 -5.41 2.37
C LEU A 301 2.80 -5.60 3.12
N ARG A 302 2.50 -6.85 3.47
CA ARG A 302 1.44 -7.19 4.41
C ARG A 302 2.04 -7.99 5.57
N MET A 303 1.71 -7.62 6.80
CA MET A 303 2.19 -8.28 8.00
C MET A 303 1.06 -8.53 8.99
N VAL A 304 1.09 -9.69 9.63
CA VAL A 304 0.33 -9.95 10.86
C VAL A 304 1.33 -9.94 12.00
N LEU A 305 1.08 -9.08 12.98
CA LEU A 305 1.97 -8.87 14.11
C LEU A 305 1.37 -9.49 15.36
N ALA A 306 2.23 -9.94 16.27
CA ALA A 306 1.78 -10.45 17.56
C ALA A 306 0.91 -9.42 18.30
N HIS A 307 -0.22 -9.86 18.81
CA HIS A 307 -1.15 -8.98 19.55
C HIS A 307 -0.60 -8.67 20.96
N LYS A 308 0.42 -7.83 21.02
CA LYS A 308 1.08 -7.38 22.27
C LYS A 308 1.59 -5.94 22.16
N PRO A 309 1.71 -5.23 23.29
CA PRO A 309 2.30 -3.89 23.29
C PRO A 309 3.66 -3.85 22.61
N GLY A 310 3.89 -2.85 21.76
CA GLY A 310 5.16 -2.63 21.10
C GLY A 310 5.39 -3.43 19.80
N ALA A 311 4.52 -4.36 19.40
CA ALA A 311 4.74 -5.17 18.19
C ALA A 311 4.85 -4.29 16.93
N LEU A 312 3.93 -3.36 16.72
CA LEU A 312 3.99 -2.40 15.60
C LEU A 312 5.18 -1.44 15.73
N TYR A 313 5.49 -1.00 16.97
CA TYR A 313 6.64 -0.14 17.21
C TYR A 313 7.96 -0.80 16.79
N GLN A 314 8.14 -2.11 16.99
CA GLN A 314 9.33 -2.83 16.55
C GLN A 314 9.53 -2.77 15.04
N VAL A 315 8.45 -2.92 14.26
CA VAL A 315 8.49 -2.80 12.81
C VAL A 315 8.84 -1.38 12.38
N LEU A 316 8.17 -0.37 12.96
CA LEU A 316 8.44 1.04 12.66
C LEU A 316 9.85 1.48 13.07
N SER A 317 10.37 0.95 14.18
CA SER A 317 11.74 1.21 14.63
C SER A 317 12.77 0.65 13.64
N LEU A 318 12.50 -0.51 13.04
CA LEU A 318 13.36 -1.09 12.01
C LEU A 318 13.36 -0.21 10.75
N PHE A 319 12.20 0.27 10.27
CA PHE A 319 12.14 1.20 9.14
C PHE A 319 12.96 2.47 9.42
N ASN A 320 12.78 3.06 10.61
CA ASN A 320 13.55 4.24 11.02
C ASN A 320 15.05 3.96 11.07
N ALA A 321 15.48 2.84 11.65
CA ALA A 321 16.89 2.48 11.76
C ALA A 321 17.56 2.25 10.39
N LEU A 322 16.78 1.83 9.39
CA LEU A 322 17.23 1.66 8.00
C LEU A 322 17.05 2.89 7.13
N GLY A 323 16.51 3.99 7.68
CA GLY A 323 16.23 5.22 6.93
C GLY A 323 15.16 5.06 5.85
N ILE A 324 14.23 4.12 6.02
CA ILE A 324 13.16 3.82 5.07
C ILE A 324 11.92 4.61 5.45
N ASN A 325 11.40 5.40 4.51
CA ASN A 325 10.18 6.18 4.70
C ASN A 325 8.93 5.29 4.51
N LEU A 326 7.93 5.53 5.37
CA LEU A 326 6.62 4.89 5.31
C LEU A 326 5.61 5.84 4.70
N ASN A 327 5.12 5.52 3.49
CA ASN A 327 4.14 6.34 2.77
C ASN A 327 2.70 6.04 3.20
N LYS A 328 2.42 4.79 3.56
CA LYS A 328 1.10 4.35 4.00
C LYS A 328 1.18 3.25 5.04
N LEU A 329 0.30 3.33 6.01
CA LEU A 329 -0.03 2.27 6.96
C LEU A 329 -1.55 2.11 7.01
N GLU A 330 -2.02 0.92 6.71
CA GLU A 330 -3.43 0.55 6.78
C GLU A 330 -3.59 -0.70 7.64
N SER A 331 -4.56 -0.72 8.52
CA SER A 331 -4.90 -1.90 9.34
C SER A 331 -6.25 -2.46 8.94
N ARG A 332 -6.33 -3.77 8.74
CA ARG A 332 -7.57 -4.47 8.43
C ARG A 332 -7.79 -5.61 9.41
N PRO A 333 -9.00 -5.75 9.97
CA PRO A 333 -9.32 -6.91 10.80
C PRO A 333 -9.19 -8.19 9.99
N ILE A 334 -8.66 -9.24 10.60
CA ILE A 334 -8.56 -10.54 9.96
C ILE A 334 -9.87 -11.28 10.23
N PRO A 335 -10.58 -11.75 9.19
CA PRO A 335 -11.77 -12.57 9.38
C PRO A 335 -11.49 -13.77 10.29
N GLU A 336 -12.44 -14.10 11.15
CA GLU A 336 -12.38 -15.24 12.08
C GLU A 336 -11.30 -15.16 13.18
N ARG A 337 -10.61 -14.00 13.33
CA ARG A 337 -9.67 -13.76 14.42
C ARG A 337 -10.10 -12.55 15.23
N ASP A 338 -10.44 -12.78 16.50
CA ASP A 338 -10.89 -11.72 17.40
C ASP A 338 -9.78 -10.71 17.69
N PHE A 339 -10.01 -9.46 17.29
CA PHE A 339 -9.10 -8.32 17.53
C PHE A 339 -7.69 -8.46 16.96
N GLU A 340 -7.46 -9.35 15.99
CA GLU A 340 -6.22 -9.42 15.24
C GLU A 340 -6.32 -8.64 13.93
N PHE A 341 -5.22 -8.01 13.53
CA PHE A 341 -5.14 -7.13 12.37
C PHE A 341 -4.00 -7.53 11.43
N ALA A 342 -4.29 -7.50 10.14
CA ALA A 342 -3.27 -7.43 9.12
C ALA A 342 -2.92 -5.96 8.86
N PHE A 343 -1.62 -5.66 8.83
CA PHE A 343 -1.11 -4.33 8.53
C PHE A 343 -0.51 -4.32 7.13
N TYR A 344 -0.93 -3.34 6.35
CA TYR A 344 -0.37 -3.06 5.02
C TYR A 344 0.55 -1.86 5.12
N PHE A 345 1.73 -1.98 4.55
CA PHE A 345 2.76 -0.93 4.54
C PHE A 345 3.16 -0.64 3.11
N ASP A 346 3.16 0.64 2.73
CA ASP A 346 3.80 1.10 1.50
C ASP A 346 5.06 1.88 1.86
N LEU A 347 6.20 1.37 1.43
CA LEU A 347 7.51 1.88 1.74
C LEU A 347 8.10 2.60 0.51
N ASP A 348 8.81 3.70 0.77
CA ASP A 348 9.57 4.43 -0.20
C ASP A 348 11.03 3.95 -0.13
N THR A 349 11.34 2.94 -0.90
CA THR A 349 12.67 2.31 -0.89
C THR A 349 12.97 1.66 -2.23
N SER A 350 14.17 1.94 -2.75
CA SER A 350 14.69 1.29 -3.95
C SER A 350 15.07 -0.15 -3.66
N ILE A 351 14.70 -1.06 -4.56
CA ILE A 351 15.10 -2.49 -4.51
C ILE A 351 16.61 -2.69 -4.56
N TYR A 352 17.36 -1.72 -5.07
CA TYR A 352 18.82 -1.76 -5.14
C TYR A 352 19.50 -1.22 -3.86
N SER A 353 18.72 -0.72 -2.91
CA SER A 353 19.24 -0.23 -1.63
C SER A 353 19.68 -1.39 -0.74
N PRO A 354 20.87 -1.32 -0.13
CA PRO A 354 21.27 -2.29 0.90
C PRO A 354 20.27 -2.38 2.06
N ALA A 355 19.62 -1.27 2.42
CA ALA A 355 18.58 -1.21 3.45
C ALA A 355 17.36 -2.06 3.08
N PHE A 356 16.96 -2.07 1.80
CA PHE A 356 15.85 -2.91 1.32
C PHE A 356 16.17 -4.40 1.47
N LEU A 357 17.35 -4.86 1.04
CA LEU A 357 17.72 -6.28 1.16
C LEU A 357 17.78 -6.73 2.62
N GLN A 358 18.32 -5.87 3.49
CA GLN A 358 18.36 -6.10 4.93
C GLN A 358 16.94 -6.19 5.50
N LEU A 359 16.05 -5.26 5.15
CA LEU A 359 14.67 -5.26 5.59
C LEU A 359 13.94 -6.57 5.20
N MET A 360 14.10 -7.01 3.95
CA MET A 360 13.46 -8.25 3.46
C MET A 360 14.00 -9.52 4.14
N ALA A 361 15.23 -9.48 4.65
CA ALA A 361 15.80 -10.59 5.42
C ALA A 361 15.27 -10.62 6.87
N GLU A 362 14.95 -9.48 7.46
CA GLU A 362 14.62 -9.35 8.90
C GLU A 362 13.13 -9.43 9.20
N LEU A 363 12.28 -8.80 8.37
CA LEU A 363 10.84 -8.70 8.62
C LEU A 363 10.14 -10.05 8.84
N PRO A 364 10.44 -11.11 8.06
CA PRO A 364 9.80 -12.41 8.29
C PRO A 364 10.03 -12.98 9.69
N GLY A 365 11.17 -12.63 10.32
CA GLY A 365 11.54 -13.12 11.67
C GLY A 365 10.83 -12.39 12.82
N ILE A 366 10.22 -11.24 12.59
CA ILE A 366 9.53 -10.44 13.62
C ILE A 366 8.01 -10.42 13.46
N CYS A 367 7.48 -10.99 12.39
CA CYS A 367 6.05 -11.08 12.09
C CYS A 367 5.53 -12.50 12.34
N GLU A 368 4.26 -12.65 12.71
CA GLU A 368 3.60 -13.96 12.73
C GLU A 368 3.31 -14.44 11.31
N GLN A 369 2.91 -13.51 10.44
CA GLN A 369 2.77 -13.75 9.01
C GLN A 369 3.37 -12.57 8.25
N PHE A 370 4.09 -12.88 7.18
CA PHE A 370 4.70 -11.91 6.30
C PHE A 370 4.35 -12.22 4.85
N SER A 371 3.92 -11.20 4.11
CA SER A 371 3.69 -11.28 2.67
C SER A 371 4.36 -10.11 1.97
N TYR A 372 5.25 -10.41 1.04
CA TYR A 372 5.81 -9.44 0.12
C TYR A 372 4.82 -9.27 -1.05
N LEU A 373 4.20 -8.10 -1.15
CA LEU A 373 3.19 -7.83 -2.17
C LEU A 373 3.80 -7.32 -3.49
N GLY A 374 5.06 -6.89 -3.47
CA GLY A 374 5.79 -6.47 -4.67
C GLY A 374 6.55 -5.16 -4.50
N SER A 375 7.51 -4.96 -5.39
CA SER A 375 8.20 -3.69 -5.56
C SER A 375 7.97 -3.17 -6.97
N TYR A 376 7.64 -1.88 -7.09
CA TYR A 376 7.16 -1.30 -8.33
C TYR A 376 7.45 0.20 -8.40
N SER A 377 7.28 0.77 -9.59
CA SER A 377 7.28 2.23 -9.80
C SER A 377 5.84 2.76 -9.94
N GLU A 378 5.67 4.03 -9.60
CA GLU A 378 4.43 4.76 -9.85
C GLU A 378 4.54 5.56 -11.15
N VAL A 379 3.62 5.35 -12.08
CA VAL A 379 3.48 6.13 -13.31
C VAL A 379 2.63 7.35 -13.00
N ILE A 380 3.23 8.53 -13.09
CA ILE A 380 2.59 9.84 -12.82
C ILE A 380 1.93 10.41 -14.06
#